data_ff62250ca9f3d6569b31874b245e36c6
#
_entry.id   ff62250ca9f3d6569b31874b245e36c6
#
_cell.length_a   1.000
_cell.length_b   1.000
_cell.length_c   1.000
_cell.angle_alpha   90.00
_cell.angle_beta   90.00
_cell.angle_gamma   90.00
#
_symmetry.space_group_name_H-M   'P 1'
#
loop_
_entity.id
_entity.type
_entity.pdbx_description
1 polymer ?
#
loop_
_entity_poly.entity_id
_entity_poly.type
_entity_poly.pdbx_seq_one_letter_code
_entity_poly.pdbx_strand_id
1 'polypeptide(L)'
;MANEEDYFIAANSVGAINEEQYKKLDVLIHTTEAISRSLYQSVYLIDYYKKGFLYVSENPLFLCGHTAKEMKEMGYAFYSEHVPENEQQMLVEINSNGFKFFETKIAPEDKHKCYISYDFHIMLDGNRKVLINHKLTPILLTEDGRIWIAMCIVSLSSQSTPGHIEFHIEGSQKYWKYDLDFHKWREKEMIKLKEEEKQVLTLCSQG
;
A
#
# COMPACT_ATOMS: atom_id res chain seq x y z
N MET A 1 20.73 0.78 6.59
CA MET A 1 19.81 1.28 5.55
C MET A 1 19.31 0.10 4.73
N ALA A 2 17.99 0.05 4.45
CA ALA A 2 17.44 -0.93 3.54
C ALA A 2 17.82 -0.57 2.09
N ASN A 3 18.12 -1.57 1.27
CA ASN A 3 18.39 -1.43 -0.16
C ASN A 3 17.12 -1.74 -0.96
N GLU A 4 17.05 -1.26 -2.20
CA GLU A 4 15.90 -1.56 -3.09
C GLU A 4 15.62 -3.06 -3.23
N GLU A 5 16.67 -3.88 -3.31
CA GLU A 5 16.57 -5.33 -3.45
C GLU A 5 15.88 -6.00 -2.25
N ASP A 6 15.95 -5.41 -1.06
CA ASP A 6 15.32 -5.95 0.16
C ASP A 6 13.78 -5.99 0.05
N TYR A 7 13.21 -5.14 -0.82
CA TYR A 7 11.77 -5.10 -1.08
C TYR A 7 11.29 -6.16 -2.09
N PHE A 8 12.22 -6.79 -2.82
CA PHE A 8 11.87 -7.77 -3.88
C PHE A 8 12.29 -9.18 -3.49
N ILE A 9 11.31 -9.94 -3.04
CA ILE A 9 11.44 -11.32 -2.59
C ILE A 9 10.79 -12.30 -3.58
N ALA A 10 11.00 -13.61 -3.41
CA ALA A 10 10.37 -14.61 -4.26
C ALA A 10 8.82 -14.51 -4.29
N ALA A 11 8.19 -14.12 -3.18
CA ALA A 11 6.72 -14.01 -3.07
C ALA A 11 6.13 -12.84 -3.88
N ASN A 12 6.89 -11.79 -4.18
CA ASN A 12 6.46 -10.69 -5.04
C ASN A 12 7.21 -10.63 -6.39
N SER A 13 7.93 -11.68 -6.74
CA SER A 13 8.54 -11.81 -8.04
C SER A 13 7.50 -12.20 -9.08
N VAL A 14 7.43 -11.44 -10.17
CA VAL A 14 6.52 -11.66 -11.29
C VAL A 14 7.28 -12.30 -12.44
N GLY A 15 6.68 -13.31 -13.05
CA GLY A 15 7.21 -13.94 -14.28
C GLY A 15 7.10 -13.01 -15.49
N ALA A 16 7.35 -13.54 -16.70
CA ALA A 16 7.34 -12.73 -17.91
C ALA A 16 5.96 -12.13 -18.19
N ILE A 17 5.92 -10.82 -18.42
CA ILE A 17 4.76 -10.07 -18.89
C ILE A 17 5.04 -9.63 -20.32
N ASN A 18 4.11 -9.89 -21.25
CA ASN A 18 4.29 -9.53 -22.65
C ASN A 18 3.85 -8.11 -22.97
N GLU A 19 4.27 -7.59 -24.13
CA GLU A 19 3.95 -6.22 -24.56
C GLU A 19 2.45 -5.97 -24.74
N GLU A 20 1.67 -6.98 -25.13
CA GLU A 20 0.23 -6.85 -25.32
C GLU A 20 -0.48 -6.59 -23.98
N GLN A 21 -0.02 -7.25 -22.91
CA GLN A 21 -0.50 -6.99 -21.56
C GLN A 21 -0.18 -5.57 -21.12
N TYR A 22 1.01 -5.05 -21.44
CA TYR A 22 1.39 -3.66 -21.14
C TYR A 22 0.53 -2.63 -21.86
N LYS A 23 0.12 -2.86 -23.12
CA LYS A 23 -0.79 -1.94 -23.83
C LYS A 23 -2.13 -1.73 -23.14
N LYS A 24 -2.57 -2.68 -22.34
CA LYS A 24 -3.81 -2.55 -21.56
C LYS A 24 -3.67 -1.66 -20.32
N LEU A 25 -2.45 -1.35 -19.90
CA LEU A 25 -2.20 -0.51 -18.73
C LEU A 25 -2.52 0.97 -18.96
N ASP A 26 -2.56 1.45 -20.20
CA ASP A 26 -2.89 2.85 -20.51
C ASP A 26 -4.27 3.25 -19.94
N VAL A 27 -5.27 2.37 -20.07
CA VAL A 27 -6.60 2.60 -19.50
C VAL A 27 -6.54 2.67 -17.98
N LEU A 28 -5.78 1.78 -17.34
CA LEU A 28 -5.59 1.79 -15.90
C LEU A 28 -4.91 3.08 -15.43
N ILE A 29 -3.85 3.51 -16.12
CA ILE A 29 -3.11 4.74 -15.79
C ILE A 29 -4.05 5.95 -15.91
N HIS A 30 -4.74 6.13 -17.04
CA HIS A 30 -5.67 7.25 -17.26
C HIS A 30 -6.82 7.25 -16.25
N THR A 31 -7.36 6.07 -15.90
CA THR A 31 -8.41 5.95 -14.89
C THR A 31 -7.89 6.35 -13.50
N THR A 32 -6.71 5.87 -13.12
CA THR A 32 -6.09 6.22 -11.84
C THR A 32 -5.77 7.71 -11.77
N GLU A 33 -5.27 8.29 -12.86
CA GLU A 33 -5.02 9.72 -12.99
C GLU A 33 -6.30 10.54 -12.83
N ALA A 34 -7.40 10.13 -13.48
CA ALA A 34 -8.69 10.80 -13.36
C ALA A 34 -9.23 10.78 -11.93
N ILE A 35 -9.14 9.62 -11.26
CA ILE A 35 -9.56 9.45 -9.87
C ILE A 35 -8.69 10.29 -8.93
N SER A 36 -7.36 10.27 -9.11
CA SER A 36 -6.42 10.98 -8.22
C SER A 36 -6.64 12.50 -8.21
N ARG A 37 -7.14 13.09 -9.32
CA ARG A 37 -7.49 14.52 -9.37
C ARG A 37 -8.65 14.92 -8.46
N SER A 38 -9.50 13.98 -8.07
CA SER A 38 -10.65 14.22 -7.18
C SER A 38 -10.41 13.77 -5.73
N LEU A 39 -9.24 13.22 -5.44
CA LEU A 39 -8.86 12.76 -4.12
C LEU A 39 -7.88 13.70 -3.43
N TYR A 40 -7.96 13.79 -2.11
CA TYR A 40 -6.94 14.47 -1.29
C TYR A 40 -5.74 13.56 -0.94
N GLN A 41 -5.87 12.26 -1.19
CA GLN A 41 -4.82 11.27 -0.95
C GLN A 41 -3.85 11.22 -2.14
N SER A 42 -2.60 10.89 -1.86
CA SER A 42 -1.66 10.51 -2.90
C SER A 42 -1.95 9.11 -3.39
N VAL A 43 -1.91 8.91 -4.70
CA VAL A 43 -2.15 7.60 -5.34
C VAL A 43 -0.98 7.27 -6.23
N TYR A 44 -0.50 6.04 -6.18
CA TYR A 44 0.50 5.54 -7.11
C TYR A 44 0.30 4.07 -7.44
N LEU A 45 0.82 3.64 -8.59
CA LEU A 45 0.79 2.27 -9.06
C LEU A 45 2.19 1.68 -9.05
N ILE A 46 2.34 0.49 -8.46
CA ILE A 46 3.57 -0.29 -8.49
C ILE A 46 3.46 -1.37 -9.55
N ASP A 47 4.49 -1.49 -10.38
CA ASP A 47 4.71 -2.61 -11.30
C ASP A 47 5.77 -3.54 -10.72
N TYR A 48 5.35 -4.69 -10.22
CA TYR A 48 6.25 -5.68 -9.61
C TYR A 48 7.11 -6.44 -10.64
N TYR A 49 6.71 -6.44 -11.92
CA TYR A 49 7.55 -6.98 -12.99
C TYR A 49 8.73 -6.06 -13.30
N LYS A 50 8.47 -4.74 -13.46
CA LYS A 50 9.53 -3.73 -13.70
C LYS A 50 10.18 -3.24 -12.42
N LYS A 51 9.67 -3.63 -11.25
CA LYS A 51 10.18 -3.24 -9.93
C LYS A 51 10.25 -1.72 -9.73
N GLY A 52 9.18 -1.02 -10.09
CA GLY A 52 9.16 0.44 -10.01
C GLY A 52 7.75 1.02 -10.02
N PHE A 53 7.66 2.34 -10.05
CA PHE A 53 6.40 3.05 -10.08
C PHE A 53 5.89 3.22 -11.52
N LEU A 54 4.74 2.63 -11.82
CA LEU A 54 4.06 2.78 -13.11
C LEU A 54 3.42 4.17 -13.25
N TYR A 55 2.79 4.65 -12.18
CA TYR A 55 2.14 5.95 -12.07
C TYR A 55 2.34 6.53 -10.67
N VAL A 56 2.48 7.85 -10.57
CA VAL A 56 2.50 8.61 -9.31
C VAL A 56 1.65 9.86 -9.50
N SER A 57 0.73 10.14 -8.58
CA SER A 57 -0.10 11.35 -8.60
C SER A 57 0.70 12.59 -8.17
N GLU A 58 0.29 13.76 -8.66
CA GLU A 58 0.91 15.05 -8.32
C GLU A 58 0.52 15.57 -6.92
N ASN A 59 -0.01 14.71 -6.05
CA ASN A 59 -0.35 15.09 -4.68
C ASN A 59 0.94 15.23 -3.84
N PRO A 60 1.17 16.39 -3.19
CA PRO A 60 2.45 16.70 -2.53
C PRO A 60 2.74 15.87 -1.28
N LEU A 61 1.75 15.20 -0.69
CA LEU A 61 1.96 14.43 0.54
C LEU A 61 3.02 13.32 0.35
N PHE A 62 2.97 12.60 -0.77
CA PHE A 62 3.91 11.49 -1.02
C PHE A 62 5.10 11.90 -1.91
N LEU A 63 5.04 13.07 -2.54
CA LEU A 63 6.14 13.54 -3.42
C LEU A 63 7.37 13.99 -2.64
N CYS A 64 7.25 14.37 -1.40
CA CYS A 64 8.36 14.83 -0.53
C CYS A 64 9.24 15.91 -1.17
N GLY A 65 8.64 16.82 -1.97
CA GLY A 65 9.34 17.89 -2.68
C GLY A 65 9.78 17.56 -4.11
N HIS A 66 9.65 16.30 -4.52
CA HIS A 66 9.93 15.87 -5.90
C HIS A 66 8.72 16.05 -6.81
N THR A 67 8.96 15.97 -8.10
CA THR A 67 7.92 15.80 -9.12
C THR A 67 7.51 14.31 -9.21
N ALA A 68 6.30 14.03 -9.72
CA ALA A 68 5.88 12.65 -9.99
C ALA A 68 6.84 11.92 -10.97
N LYS A 69 7.48 12.65 -11.87
CA LYS A 69 8.48 12.10 -12.79
C LYS A 69 9.75 11.66 -12.04
N GLU A 70 10.31 12.52 -11.19
CA GLU A 70 11.48 12.21 -10.37
C GLU A 70 11.19 11.03 -9.44
N MET A 71 10.00 10.97 -8.83
CA MET A 71 9.57 9.83 -8.02
C MET A 71 9.58 8.51 -8.80
N LYS A 72 9.10 8.52 -10.06
CA LYS A 72 9.12 7.33 -10.91
C LYS A 72 10.53 6.90 -11.28
N GLU A 73 11.42 7.87 -11.53
CA GLU A 73 12.83 7.61 -11.84
C GLU A 73 13.60 7.10 -10.62
N MET A 74 13.28 7.61 -9.44
CA MET A 74 13.84 7.18 -8.16
C MET A 74 13.43 5.76 -7.78
N GLY A 75 12.19 5.38 -8.08
CA GLY A 75 11.66 4.05 -7.73
C GLY A 75 11.71 3.76 -6.24
N TYR A 76 12.17 2.57 -5.86
CA TYR A 76 12.23 2.16 -4.46
C TYR A 76 13.33 2.85 -3.63
N ALA A 77 14.30 3.53 -4.27
CA ALA A 77 15.26 4.38 -3.57
C ALA A 77 14.57 5.49 -2.77
N PHE A 78 13.37 5.91 -3.19
CA PHE A 78 12.53 6.83 -2.44
C PHE A 78 12.38 6.44 -0.96
N TYR A 79 12.14 5.16 -0.67
CA TYR A 79 11.96 4.72 0.72
C TYR A 79 13.24 4.86 1.54
N SER A 80 14.41 4.62 0.93
CA SER A 80 15.70 4.79 1.61
C SER A 80 16.01 6.26 1.91
N GLU A 81 15.53 7.19 1.05
CA GLU A 81 15.79 8.61 1.19
C GLU A 81 14.78 9.32 2.10
N HIS A 82 13.50 8.91 2.05
CA HIS A 82 12.41 9.64 2.70
C HIS A 82 11.79 8.92 3.90
N VAL A 83 12.14 7.67 4.18
CA VAL A 83 11.70 6.98 5.38
C VAL A 83 12.80 7.02 6.43
N PRO A 84 12.51 7.37 7.70
CA PRO A 84 13.50 7.33 8.76
C PRO A 84 14.19 5.98 8.86
N GLU A 85 15.52 5.97 9.03
CA GLU A 85 16.34 4.76 9.00
C GLU A 85 15.84 3.66 9.96
N ASN A 86 15.38 4.05 11.14
CA ASN A 86 14.82 3.13 12.14
C ASN A 86 13.47 2.50 11.74
N GLU A 87 12.82 3.00 10.70
CA GLU A 87 11.55 2.46 10.17
C GLU A 87 11.73 1.69 8.85
N GLN A 88 12.85 1.84 8.17
CA GLN A 88 13.11 1.15 6.89
C GLN A 88 13.06 -0.37 7.04
N GLN A 89 13.68 -0.93 8.09
CA GLN A 89 13.66 -2.36 8.33
C GLN A 89 12.23 -2.88 8.61
N MET A 90 11.41 -2.09 9.31
CA MET A 90 9.99 -2.38 9.51
C MET A 90 9.26 -2.48 8.17
N LEU A 91 9.50 -1.55 7.22
CA LEU A 91 8.86 -1.60 5.91
C LEU A 91 9.28 -2.84 5.10
N VAL A 92 10.55 -3.23 5.13
CA VAL A 92 11.04 -4.47 4.50
C VAL A 92 10.34 -5.69 5.11
N GLU A 93 10.18 -5.73 6.43
CA GLU A 93 9.48 -6.80 7.14
C GLU A 93 8.00 -6.85 6.78
N ILE A 94 7.30 -5.71 6.75
CA ILE A 94 5.89 -5.59 6.33
C ILE A 94 5.73 -6.10 4.91
N ASN A 95 6.56 -5.65 3.99
CA ASN A 95 6.55 -6.07 2.59
C ASN A 95 6.71 -7.58 2.48
N SER A 96 7.76 -8.13 3.09
CA SER A 96 8.06 -9.56 3.02
C SER A 96 6.93 -10.42 3.61
N ASN A 97 6.44 -10.08 4.80
CA ASN A 97 5.40 -10.87 5.47
C ASN A 97 4.01 -10.63 4.87
N GLY A 98 3.73 -9.44 4.33
CA GLY A 98 2.50 -9.15 3.62
C GLY A 98 2.35 -9.99 2.35
N PHE A 99 3.40 -10.04 1.52
CA PHE A 99 3.38 -10.87 0.29
C PHE A 99 3.33 -12.37 0.60
N LYS A 100 4.08 -12.86 1.59
CA LYS A 100 3.99 -14.26 2.02
C LYS A 100 2.59 -14.61 2.53
N PHE A 101 1.96 -13.72 3.28
CA PHE A 101 0.61 -13.90 3.77
C PHE A 101 -0.40 -13.94 2.60
N PHE A 102 -0.29 -12.99 1.66
CA PHE A 102 -1.10 -12.96 0.45
C PHE A 102 -0.97 -14.25 -0.37
N GLU A 103 0.25 -14.74 -0.56
CA GLU A 103 0.52 -15.95 -1.35
C GLU A 103 -0.02 -17.23 -0.67
N THR A 104 0.16 -17.33 0.67
CA THR A 104 -0.04 -18.61 1.39
C THR A 104 -1.36 -18.70 2.14
N LYS A 105 -2.01 -17.59 2.46
CA LYS A 105 -3.20 -17.54 3.31
C LYS A 105 -4.46 -17.06 2.60
N ILE A 106 -4.32 -16.29 1.51
CA ILE A 106 -5.48 -15.74 0.81
C ILE A 106 -5.94 -16.71 -0.27
N ALA A 107 -7.23 -17.07 -0.21
CA ALA A 107 -7.83 -17.93 -1.22
C ALA A 107 -7.82 -17.22 -2.59
N PRO A 108 -7.66 -17.96 -3.71
CA PRO A 108 -7.56 -17.37 -5.05
C PRO A 108 -8.73 -16.42 -5.38
N GLU A 109 -9.95 -16.75 -4.98
CA GLU A 109 -11.17 -15.96 -5.19
C GLU A 109 -11.22 -14.66 -4.39
N ASP A 110 -10.43 -14.53 -3.34
CA ASP A 110 -10.38 -13.36 -2.47
C ASP A 110 -9.19 -12.44 -2.76
N LYS A 111 -8.23 -12.86 -3.59
CA LYS A 111 -7.02 -12.11 -3.89
C LYS A 111 -7.28 -10.72 -4.46
N HIS A 112 -8.37 -10.52 -5.21
CA HIS A 112 -8.78 -9.21 -5.74
C HIS A 112 -9.56 -8.34 -4.73
N LYS A 113 -9.95 -8.90 -3.58
CA LYS A 113 -10.78 -8.24 -2.58
C LYS A 113 -9.99 -7.78 -1.36
N CYS A 114 -8.69 -7.97 -1.37
CA CYS A 114 -7.88 -7.69 -0.19
C CYS A 114 -7.09 -6.39 -0.31
N TYR A 115 -6.70 -5.87 0.84
CA TYR A 115 -5.70 -4.82 0.96
C TYR A 115 -4.91 -4.98 2.26
N ILE A 116 -3.69 -4.48 2.26
CA ILE A 116 -2.90 -4.28 3.46
C ILE A 116 -2.82 -2.81 3.79
N SER A 117 -2.92 -2.46 5.08
CA SER A 117 -2.80 -1.09 5.60
C SER A 117 -1.74 -1.05 6.69
N TYR A 118 -0.90 -0.01 6.71
CA TYR A 118 0.10 0.20 7.74
C TYR A 118 0.53 1.65 7.80
N ASP A 119 1.16 2.05 8.90
CA ASP A 119 1.57 3.41 9.16
C ASP A 119 3.09 3.52 9.28
N PHE A 120 3.65 4.55 8.67
CA PHE A 120 5.07 4.89 8.81
C PHE A 120 5.29 6.38 8.58
N HIS A 121 6.46 6.86 8.99
CA HIS A 121 6.81 8.26 8.77
C HIS A 121 7.50 8.47 7.42
N ILE A 122 7.20 9.61 6.81
CA ILE A 122 7.97 10.16 5.70
C ILE A 122 8.57 11.50 6.08
N MET A 123 9.73 11.79 5.50
CA MET A 123 10.43 13.05 5.64
C MET A 123 10.07 13.96 4.47
N LEU A 124 9.26 14.98 4.73
CA LEU A 124 8.93 16.00 3.75
C LEU A 124 10.05 17.05 3.67
N ASP A 125 9.91 17.98 2.73
CA ASP A 125 10.78 19.15 2.62
C ASP A 125 11.01 19.85 3.95
N GLY A 126 12.23 20.35 4.16
CA GLY A 126 12.62 21.02 5.39
C GLY A 126 12.75 20.08 6.60
N ASN A 127 12.95 18.77 6.34
CA ASN A 127 13.16 17.75 7.37
C ASN A 127 11.93 17.53 8.30
N ARG A 128 10.74 17.84 7.81
CA ARG A 128 9.48 17.67 8.55
C ARG A 128 9.03 16.22 8.51
N LYS A 129 9.01 15.57 9.66
CA LYS A 129 8.54 14.19 9.82
C LYS A 129 7.01 14.14 9.90
N VAL A 130 6.36 13.34 9.05
CA VAL A 130 4.90 13.17 8.98
C VAL A 130 4.53 11.71 9.01
N LEU A 131 3.61 11.32 9.90
CA LEU A 131 3.07 9.95 9.96
C LEU A 131 1.97 9.80 8.92
N ILE A 132 2.15 8.85 8.02
CA ILE A 132 1.19 8.52 6.97
C ILE A 132 0.58 7.14 7.18
N ASN A 133 -0.63 6.96 6.69
CA ASN A 133 -1.24 5.66 6.46
C ASN A 133 -1.06 5.28 5.00
N HIS A 134 -0.54 4.10 4.78
CA HIS A 134 -0.31 3.52 3.46
C HIS A 134 -1.20 2.30 3.28
N LYS A 135 -1.96 2.28 2.19
CA LYS A 135 -2.76 1.12 1.78
C LYS A 135 -2.29 0.61 0.44
N LEU A 136 -2.12 -0.70 0.34
CA LEU A 136 -1.78 -1.38 -0.91
C LEU A 136 -2.87 -2.40 -1.23
N THR A 137 -3.43 -2.31 -2.44
CA THR A 137 -4.43 -3.24 -2.96
C THR A 137 -3.99 -3.81 -4.32
N PRO A 138 -4.14 -5.13 -4.56
CA PRO A 138 -3.89 -5.73 -5.86
C PRO A 138 -4.88 -5.20 -6.90
N ILE A 139 -4.39 -4.81 -8.09
CA ILE A 139 -5.22 -4.40 -9.23
C ILE A 139 -5.17 -5.44 -10.33
N LEU A 140 -3.96 -5.88 -10.71
CA LEU A 140 -3.78 -6.93 -11.69
C LEU A 140 -2.94 -8.05 -11.09
N LEU A 141 -3.42 -9.27 -11.29
CA LEU A 141 -2.71 -10.49 -10.93
C LEU A 141 -2.20 -11.18 -12.20
N THR A 142 -1.12 -11.92 -12.03
CA THR A 142 -0.65 -12.88 -13.04
C THR A 142 -1.54 -14.13 -13.07
N GLU A 143 -1.38 -14.98 -14.07
CA GLU A 143 -2.15 -16.24 -14.19
C GLU A 143 -1.92 -17.19 -13.00
N ASP A 144 -0.74 -17.15 -12.39
CA ASP A 144 -0.40 -17.90 -11.18
C ASP A 144 -0.84 -17.18 -9.87
N GLY A 145 -1.58 -16.07 -9.99
CA GLY A 145 -2.21 -15.35 -8.88
C GLY A 145 -1.25 -14.50 -8.06
N ARG A 146 -0.11 -14.08 -8.61
CA ARG A 146 0.81 -13.11 -7.99
C ARG A 146 0.39 -11.69 -8.35
N ILE A 147 0.72 -10.74 -7.51
CA ILE A 147 0.43 -9.32 -7.76
C ILE A 147 1.38 -8.81 -8.85
N TRP A 148 0.83 -8.44 -10.01
CA TRP A 148 1.58 -7.74 -11.05
C TRP A 148 1.54 -6.23 -10.86
N ILE A 149 0.32 -5.66 -10.78
CA ILE A 149 0.12 -4.23 -10.49
C ILE A 149 -0.62 -4.08 -9.18
N ALA A 150 -0.09 -3.26 -8.29
CA ALA A 150 -0.78 -2.82 -7.09
C ALA A 150 -1.03 -1.32 -7.12
N MET A 151 -2.17 -0.89 -6.55
CA MET A 151 -2.44 0.51 -6.26
C MET A 151 -2.15 0.80 -4.80
N CYS A 152 -1.43 1.88 -4.58
CA CYS A 152 -1.15 2.40 -3.26
C CYS A 152 -1.87 3.73 -3.05
N ILE A 153 -2.49 3.89 -1.88
CA ILE A 153 -3.14 5.12 -1.45
C ILE A 153 -2.45 5.58 -0.16
N VAL A 154 -2.00 6.83 -0.15
CA VAL A 154 -1.32 7.45 0.98
C VAL A 154 -2.15 8.61 1.51
N SER A 155 -2.41 8.59 2.80
CA SER A 155 -3.10 9.67 3.53
C SER A 155 -2.34 10.00 4.82
N LEU A 156 -2.72 11.10 5.49
CA LEU A 156 -2.28 11.31 6.86
C LEU A 156 -2.80 10.19 7.74
N SER A 157 -1.97 9.70 8.66
CA SER A 157 -2.40 8.69 9.62
C SER A 157 -3.24 9.31 10.72
N SER A 158 -4.25 8.56 11.18
CA SER A 158 -5.00 8.84 12.41
C SER A 158 -4.33 8.27 13.66
N GLN A 159 -3.25 7.53 13.51
CA GLN A 159 -2.48 6.95 14.60
C GLN A 159 -1.42 7.91 15.11
N SER A 160 -0.83 7.61 16.26
CA SER A 160 0.25 8.41 16.86
C SER A 160 1.64 7.79 16.71
N THR A 161 1.70 6.53 16.26
CA THR A 161 2.94 5.74 16.12
C THR A 161 2.95 4.96 14.81
N PRO A 162 4.12 4.61 14.26
CA PRO A 162 4.20 3.73 13.09
C PRO A 162 3.81 2.28 13.42
N GLY A 163 3.64 1.48 12.39
CA GLY A 163 3.21 0.09 12.48
C GLY A 163 1.73 -0.05 12.11
N HIS A 164 0.89 -0.49 13.05
CA HIS A 164 -0.57 -0.70 12.85
C HIS A 164 -0.90 -1.48 11.57
N ILE A 165 -0.18 -2.61 11.38
CA ILE A 165 -0.23 -3.39 10.15
C ILE A 165 -1.47 -4.28 10.18
N GLU A 166 -2.35 -4.09 9.20
CA GLU A 166 -3.60 -4.83 9.10
C GLU A 166 -3.83 -5.34 7.68
N PHE A 167 -4.30 -6.58 7.55
CA PHE A 167 -4.68 -7.20 6.30
C PHE A 167 -6.17 -7.48 6.30
N HIS A 168 -6.87 -6.95 5.31
CA HIS A 168 -8.33 -6.99 5.18
C HIS A 168 -8.77 -7.69 3.91
N ILE A 169 -9.94 -8.34 3.97
CA ILE A 169 -10.65 -8.90 2.82
C ILE A 169 -12.06 -8.29 2.81
N GLU A 170 -12.46 -7.71 1.69
CA GLU A 170 -13.80 -7.15 1.51
C GLU A 170 -14.88 -8.18 1.81
N GLY A 171 -15.89 -7.79 2.57
CA GLY A 171 -17.00 -8.66 2.98
C GLY A 171 -16.67 -9.62 4.12
N SER A 172 -15.41 -9.74 4.54
CA SER A 172 -15.04 -10.54 5.71
C SER A 172 -15.40 -9.82 7.01
N GLN A 173 -15.85 -10.59 8.00
CA GLN A 173 -16.02 -10.10 9.39
C GLN A 173 -14.71 -10.19 10.18
N LYS A 174 -13.66 -10.68 9.57
CA LYS A 174 -12.34 -10.87 10.16
C LYS A 174 -11.30 -10.10 9.39
N TYR A 175 -10.25 -9.67 10.10
CA TYR A 175 -9.04 -9.12 9.53
C TYR A 175 -7.83 -9.69 10.27
N TRP A 176 -6.64 -9.48 9.76
CA TRP A 176 -5.42 -9.94 10.41
C TRP A 176 -4.55 -8.75 10.77
N LYS A 177 -4.05 -8.76 12.01
CA LYS A 177 -3.09 -7.78 12.49
C LYS A 177 -1.72 -8.43 12.60
N TYR A 178 -0.70 -7.80 12.02
CA TYR A 178 0.67 -8.25 12.17
C TYR A 178 1.29 -7.67 13.44
N ASP A 179 1.90 -8.55 14.21
CA ASP A 179 2.57 -8.22 15.46
C ASP A 179 4.07 -8.18 15.20
N LEU A 180 4.67 -6.99 15.26
CA LEU A 180 6.09 -6.76 14.98
C LEU A 180 7.01 -7.37 16.05
N ASP A 181 6.57 -7.45 17.32
CA ASP A 181 7.36 -8.02 18.40
C ASP A 181 7.45 -9.54 18.31
N PHE A 182 6.38 -10.19 17.85
CA PHE A 182 6.29 -11.64 17.74
C PHE A 182 6.42 -12.16 16.30
N HIS A 183 6.58 -11.26 15.31
CA HIS A 183 6.73 -11.58 13.89
C HIS A 183 5.64 -12.50 13.33
N LYS A 184 4.36 -12.24 13.69
CA LYS A 184 3.25 -13.12 13.30
C LYS A 184 1.94 -12.39 13.06
N TRP A 185 1.14 -12.94 12.17
CA TRP A 185 -0.24 -12.54 11.94
C TRP A 185 -1.16 -13.11 13.00
N ARG A 186 -2.06 -12.27 13.51
CA ARG A 186 -3.13 -12.65 14.44
C ARG A 186 -4.48 -12.29 13.84
N GLU A 187 -5.38 -13.26 13.76
CA GLU A 187 -6.75 -13.03 13.35
C GLU A 187 -7.49 -12.19 14.39
N LYS A 188 -8.28 -11.24 13.92
CA LYS A 188 -9.13 -10.36 14.71
C LYS A 188 -10.52 -10.32 14.12
N GLU A 189 -11.53 -10.06 14.92
CA GLU A 189 -12.88 -9.82 14.47
C GLU A 189 -13.15 -8.32 14.33
N MET A 190 -13.87 -7.93 13.29
CA MET A 190 -14.34 -6.57 13.14
C MET A 190 -15.40 -6.26 14.22
N ILE A 191 -15.30 -5.06 14.79
CA ILE A 191 -16.32 -4.57 15.72
C ILE A 191 -17.61 -4.36 14.94
N LYS A 192 -18.68 -5.04 15.36
CA LYS A 192 -20.02 -4.82 14.83
C LYS A 192 -20.68 -3.71 15.60
N LEU A 193 -20.79 -2.54 14.99
CA LEU A 193 -21.58 -1.45 15.56
C LEU A 193 -23.07 -1.79 15.49
N LYS A 194 -23.78 -1.52 16.57
CA LYS A 194 -25.25 -1.54 16.59
C LYS A 194 -25.80 -0.40 15.74
N GLU A 195 -27.04 -0.50 15.27
CA GLU A 195 -27.64 0.54 14.43
C GLU A 195 -27.68 1.91 15.14
N GLU A 196 -27.93 1.93 16.44
CA GLU A 196 -27.89 3.14 17.26
C GLU A 196 -26.50 3.79 17.29
N GLU A 197 -25.43 2.98 17.41
CA GLU A 197 -24.04 3.45 17.39
C GLU A 197 -23.66 4.02 16.01
N LYS A 198 -24.12 3.38 14.93
CA LYS A 198 -23.94 3.90 13.56
C LYS A 198 -24.65 5.24 13.37
N GLN A 199 -25.89 5.38 13.88
CA GLN A 199 -26.63 6.63 13.82
C GLN A 199 -25.89 7.76 14.55
N VAL A 200 -25.38 7.50 15.76
CA VAL A 200 -24.57 8.48 16.51
C VAL A 200 -23.34 8.91 15.72
N LEU A 201 -22.58 7.96 15.16
CA LEU A 201 -21.40 8.28 14.33
C LEU A 201 -21.76 9.10 13.09
N THR A 202 -22.89 8.76 12.43
CA THR A 202 -23.37 9.52 11.28
C THR A 202 -23.74 10.94 11.66
N LEU A 203 -24.44 11.15 12.77
CA LEU A 203 -24.77 12.49 13.27
C LEU A 203 -23.52 13.29 13.65
N CYS A 204 -22.54 12.67 14.32
CA CYS A 204 -21.26 13.30 14.63
C CYS A 204 -20.46 13.70 13.39
N SER A 205 -20.57 12.95 12.28
CA SER A 205 -19.89 13.27 11.04
C SER A 205 -20.54 14.40 10.22
N GLN A 206 -21.80 14.70 10.51
CA GLN A 206 -22.57 15.77 9.87
C GLN A 206 -22.44 17.13 10.58
N GLY A 207 -21.73 17.18 11.69
CA GLY A 207 -21.32 18.37 12.40
C GLY A 207 -22.11 18.98 13.32
#